data_361afa6d3654af2a3f912edd9cc9117d
#
_entry.id   361afa6d3654af2a3f912edd9cc9117d
#
_cell.length_a   1.000
_cell.length_b   1.000
_cell.length_c   1.000
_cell.angle_alpha   90.00
_cell.angle_beta   90.00
_cell.angle_gamma   90.00
#
_symmetry.space_group_name_H-M   'P 1'
#
loop_
_entity.id
_entity.type
_entity.pdbx_description
1 polymer ?
#
loop_
_entity_poly.entity_id
_entity_poly.type
_entity_poly.pdbx_seq_one_letter_code
_entity_poly.pdbx_strand_id
1 'polypeptide(L)'
;MQINQEAKQVKFNIPRIVIAGIQSGCGKTTITRGLMAALKRRGLVVQPFKIGPDFIDPSHHTRICGRVSRNLDVVMSGEEGVIESFFSACPGADIAVIEGVMGMYDGLDSTYGSTAHIAKILKAPLLLVIPVHGMANSVHAIASGFKNYEPDSTLAGVILNKVGSPRHADLLRAGADIPQFGFVPKDTSFHTMSRHLGLIMGEEKTTDEPVTLIEESCEISEIIRVASSAPPINVHLHKESTLSCKVTIGVAKDPAFCFYYQHNLEMLERSGAKLVYFSPMQDHKPDVDAIYLGGGYPELHAEMLE
;
A
#
# COMPACT_ATOMS: atom_id res chain seq x y z
N MET A 1 -10.40 -9.70 37.25
CA MET A 1 -10.89 -8.32 37.32
C MET A 1 -11.01 -7.82 35.88
N GLN A 2 -12.20 -7.99 35.28
CA GLN A 2 -12.47 -7.53 33.90
C GLN A 2 -12.65 -6.02 33.95
N ILE A 3 -11.70 -5.28 33.40
CA ILE A 3 -11.85 -3.85 33.18
C ILE A 3 -12.68 -3.69 31.91
N ASN A 4 -14.00 -3.53 32.07
CA ASN A 4 -14.87 -3.04 31.01
C ASN A 4 -14.47 -1.60 30.72
N GLN A 5 -13.52 -1.40 29.82
CA GLN A 5 -13.25 -0.08 29.24
C GLN A 5 -14.20 0.08 28.06
N GLU A 6 -15.19 0.94 28.16
CA GLU A 6 -16.07 1.32 27.07
C GLU A 6 -15.21 1.93 25.94
N ALA A 7 -14.98 1.14 24.88
CA ALA A 7 -14.33 1.61 23.66
C ALA A 7 -15.27 2.64 22.98
N LYS A 8 -14.80 3.87 22.79
CA LYS A 8 -15.56 4.90 22.09
C LYS A 8 -15.56 4.60 20.59
N GLN A 9 -16.73 4.30 20.03
CA GLN A 9 -16.88 4.14 18.59
C GLN A 9 -16.96 5.51 17.91
N VAL A 10 -16.13 5.71 16.88
CA VAL A 10 -16.08 6.94 16.07
C VAL A 10 -16.29 6.58 14.61
N LYS A 11 -17.12 7.36 13.90
CA LYS A 11 -17.19 7.29 12.44
C LYS A 11 -16.04 8.09 11.83
N PHE A 12 -15.25 7.43 11.01
CA PHE A 12 -14.12 8.04 10.31
C PHE A 12 -14.34 7.97 8.81
N ASN A 13 -14.05 9.06 8.12
CA ASN A 13 -14.15 9.13 6.67
C ASN A 13 -12.95 9.88 6.09
N ILE A 14 -12.34 9.28 5.08
CA ILE A 14 -11.32 9.87 4.22
C ILE A 14 -11.49 9.29 2.82
N PRO A 15 -11.32 10.08 1.74
CA PRO A 15 -11.19 9.56 0.39
C PRO A 15 -10.13 8.45 0.34
N ARG A 16 -10.49 7.27 -0.18
CA ARG A 16 -9.58 6.13 -0.24
C ARG A 16 -9.83 5.24 -1.44
N ILE A 17 -8.77 4.67 -1.98
CA ILE A 17 -8.82 3.82 -3.16
C ILE A 17 -7.84 2.67 -3.03
N VAL A 18 -8.25 1.48 -3.45
CA VAL A 18 -7.39 0.29 -3.53
C VAL A 18 -7.02 0.02 -4.98
N ILE A 19 -5.75 -0.19 -5.26
CA ILE A 19 -5.26 -0.63 -6.56
C ILE A 19 -4.94 -2.11 -6.49
N ALA A 20 -5.78 -2.93 -7.11
CA ALA A 20 -5.64 -4.38 -7.20
C ALA A 20 -5.12 -4.82 -8.56
N GLY A 21 -4.75 -6.06 -8.70
CA GLY A 21 -4.41 -6.65 -9.99
C GLY A 21 -5.08 -8.00 -10.19
N ILE A 22 -5.18 -8.44 -11.43
CA ILE A 22 -5.68 -9.79 -11.73
C ILE A 22 -4.66 -10.87 -11.29
N GLN A 23 -3.38 -10.50 -11.18
CA GLN A 23 -2.27 -11.39 -10.80
C GLN A 23 -1.03 -10.59 -10.40
N SER A 24 0.01 -11.27 -9.93
CA SER A 24 1.34 -10.67 -9.76
C SER A 24 1.93 -10.25 -11.11
N GLY A 25 2.73 -9.16 -11.14
CA GLY A 25 3.37 -8.68 -12.37
C GLY A 25 2.43 -8.00 -13.38
N CYS A 26 1.17 -7.74 -13.06
CA CYS A 26 0.23 -7.03 -13.94
C CYS A 26 0.51 -5.53 -14.06
N GLY A 27 1.40 -4.98 -13.22
CA GLY A 27 1.80 -3.56 -13.21
C GLY A 27 1.16 -2.72 -12.10
N LYS A 28 0.59 -3.36 -11.07
CA LYS A 28 0.03 -2.65 -9.89
C LYS A 28 0.98 -1.59 -9.33
N THR A 29 2.19 -2.00 -8.97
CA THR A 29 3.20 -1.15 -8.33
C THR A 29 3.53 0.08 -9.18
N THR A 30 3.73 -0.09 -10.49
CA THR A 30 4.01 1.03 -11.40
C THR A 30 2.85 2.02 -11.43
N ILE A 31 1.62 1.52 -11.57
CA ILE A 31 0.41 2.34 -11.61
C ILE A 31 0.17 3.02 -10.26
N THR A 32 0.31 2.31 -9.15
CA THR A 32 0.11 2.86 -7.81
C THR A 32 1.11 3.98 -7.50
N ARG A 33 2.39 3.74 -7.80
CA ARG A 33 3.45 4.74 -7.60
C ARG A 33 3.24 5.98 -8.45
N GLY A 34 2.91 5.81 -9.73
CA GLY A 34 2.58 6.90 -10.63
C GLY A 34 1.33 7.68 -10.17
N LEU A 35 0.29 6.99 -9.70
CA LEU A 35 -0.91 7.61 -9.15
C LEU A 35 -0.61 8.43 -7.88
N MET A 36 0.13 7.86 -6.93
CA MET A 36 0.57 8.58 -5.72
C MET A 36 1.33 9.87 -6.07
N ALA A 37 2.27 9.77 -7.01
CA ALA A 37 3.06 10.90 -7.46
C ALA A 37 2.21 11.96 -8.20
N ALA A 38 1.25 11.55 -9.04
CA ALA A 38 0.32 12.43 -9.73
C ALA A 38 -0.62 13.17 -8.76
N LEU A 39 -1.14 12.48 -7.75
CA LEU A 39 -1.96 13.08 -6.71
C LEU A 39 -1.16 14.12 -5.89
N LYS A 40 0.07 13.80 -5.52
CA LYS A 40 0.98 14.73 -4.83
C LYS A 40 1.31 15.94 -5.70
N ARG A 41 1.55 15.77 -7.00
CA ARG A 41 1.80 16.88 -7.95
C ARG A 41 0.60 17.82 -8.07
N ARG A 42 -0.62 17.32 -7.82
CA ARG A 42 -1.86 18.12 -7.72
C ARG A 42 -2.04 18.81 -6.37
N GLY A 43 -1.08 18.72 -5.45
CA GLY A 43 -1.08 19.36 -4.15
C GLY A 43 -1.81 18.58 -3.04
N LEU A 44 -2.23 17.32 -3.30
CA LEU A 44 -2.88 16.49 -2.30
C LEU A 44 -1.86 15.84 -1.36
N VAL A 45 -2.19 15.80 -0.08
CA VAL A 45 -1.46 15.04 0.93
C VAL A 45 -1.92 13.57 0.86
N VAL A 46 -1.07 12.71 0.30
CA VAL A 46 -1.37 11.30 0.08
C VAL A 46 -0.86 10.46 1.24
N GLN A 47 -1.74 9.66 1.88
CA GLN A 47 -1.35 8.62 2.82
C GLN A 47 -1.24 7.29 2.08
N PRO A 48 -0.04 6.72 1.96
CA PRO A 48 0.18 5.45 1.31
C PRO A 48 0.00 4.27 2.25
N PHE A 49 -0.46 3.15 1.66
CA PHE A 49 -0.55 1.86 2.33
C PHE A 49 -0.19 0.71 1.38
N LYS A 50 0.26 -0.40 1.95
CA LYS A 50 0.49 -1.67 1.26
C LYS A 50 -0.27 -2.79 1.95
N ILE A 51 -0.97 -3.63 1.19
CA ILE A 51 -1.62 -4.82 1.75
C ILE A 51 -0.59 -5.94 1.86
N GLY A 52 -0.64 -6.66 3.01
CA GLY A 52 0.19 -7.83 3.28
C GLY A 52 1.65 -7.52 3.66
N PRO A 53 2.47 -8.58 3.80
CA PRO A 53 3.83 -8.52 4.32
C PRO A 53 4.83 -8.12 3.23
N ASP A 54 4.99 -6.83 3.01
CA ASP A 54 5.92 -6.25 2.04
C ASP A 54 6.69 -5.10 2.69
N PHE A 55 8.00 -5.03 2.50
CA PHE A 55 8.85 -3.97 3.02
C PHE A 55 9.40 -3.07 1.90
N ILE A 56 9.43 -3.56 0.67
CA ILE A 56 10.04 -2.87 -0.48
C ILE A 56 9.10 -1.80 -1.03
N ASP A 57 7.86 -2.18 -1.44
CA ASP A 57 6.88 -1.24 -1.96
C ASP A 57 6.58 -0.11 -0.96
N PRO A 58 6.41 -0.36 0.37
CA PRO A 58 6.25 0.69 1.37
C PRO A 58 7.40 1.70 1.42
N SER A 59 8.65 1.30 1.18
CA SER A 59 9.79 2.22 1.15
C SER A 59 9.69 3.22 -0.01
N HIS A 60 9.30 2.73 -1.20
CA HIS A 60 9.04 3.58 -2.36
C HIS A 60 7.85 4.52 -2.15
N HIS A 61 6.75 4.00 -1.58
CA HIS A 61 5.57 4.79 -1.27
C HIS A 61 5.91 5.94 -0.29
N THR A 62 6.69 5.62 0.76
CA THR A 62 7.15 6.61 1.75
C THR A 62 7.95 7.73 1.08
N ARG A 63 8.90 7.37 0.21
CA ARG A 63 9.70 8.34 -0.55
C ARG A 63 8.84 9.24 -1.44
N ILE A 64 7.90 8.64 -2.18
CA ILE A 64 7.01 9.38 -3.09
C ILE A 64 6.10 10.34 -2.32
N CYS A 65 5.42 9.85 -1.30
CA CYS A 65 4.40 10.61 -0.57
C CYS A 65 4.99 11.55 0.48
N GLY A 66 6.20 11.28 0.99
CA GLY A 66 6.78 11.98 2.14
C GLY A 66 6.05 11.66 3.46
N ARG A 67 5.26 10.58 3.48
CA ARG A 67 4.56 10.03 4.64
C ARG A 67 4.84 8.55 4.73
N VAL A 68 5.06 8.05 5.94
CA VAL A 68 5.39 6.63 6.14
C VAL A 68 4.25 5.75 5.62
N SER A 69 4.56 4.88 4.68
CA SER A 69 3.63 3.85 4.21
C SER A 69 3.47 2.77 5.27
N ARG A 70 2.25 2.29 5.47
CA ARG A 70 1.95 1.24 6.45
C ARG A 70 1.44 0.00 5.78
N ASN A 71 1.75 -1.14 6.40
CA ASN A 71 1.19 -2.42 5.99
C ASN A 71 -0.19 -2.61 6.60
N LEU A 72 -1.12 -3.06 5.78
CA LEU A 72 -2.46 -3.48 6.18
C LEU A 72 -2.50 -5.02 6.09
N ASP A 73 -2.17 -5.66 7.19
CA ASP A 73 -1.97 -7.11 7.26
C ASP A 73 -2.91 -7.73 8.30
N VAL A 74 -3.99 -8.34 7.80
CA VAL A 74 -5.02 -8.94 8.65
C VAL A 74 -4.53 -10.22 9.35
N VAL A 75 -3.53 -10.88 8.80
CA VAL A 75 -2.95 -12.10 9.41
C VAL A 75 -2.16 -11.73 10.66
N MET A 76 -1.41 -10.62 10.61
CA MET A 76 -0.58 -10.16 11.72
C MET A 76 -1.37 -9.38 12.77
N SER A 77 -2.36 -8.58 12.36
CA SER A 77 -3.02 -7.63 13.26
C SER A 77 -4.54 -7.85 13.45
N GLY A 78 -5.14 -8.77 12.70
CA GLY A 78 -6.60 -8.92 12.67
C GLY A 78 -7.30 -7.76 11.96
N GLU A 79 -8.62 -7.86 11.81
CA GLU A 79 -9.41 -6.82 11.12
C GLU A 79 -9.42 -5.49 11.90
N GLU A 80 -9.53 -5.55 13.22
CA GLU A 80 -9.48 -4.35 14.08
C GLU A 80 -8.14 -3.64 13.99
N GLY A 81 -7.02 -4.39 13.99
CA GLY A 81 -5.67 -3.83 13.82
C GLY A 81 -5.45 -3.21 12.44
N VAL A 82 -6.06 -3.76 11.38
CA VAL A 82 -6.06 -3.14 10.05
C VAL A 82 -6.77 -1.78 10.09
N ILE A 83 -7.96 -1.73 10.70
CA ILE A 83 -8.74 -0.49 10.85
C ILE A 83 -7.96 0.53 11.71
N GLU A 84 -7.36 0.10 12.81
CA GLU A 84 -6.56 0.97 13.69
C GLU A 84 -5.33 1.52 12.99
N SER A 85 -4.56 0.67 12.29
CA SER A 85 -3.39 1.08 11.52
C SER A 85 -3.77 2.07 10.41
N PHE A 86 -4.90 1.84 9.73
CA PHE A 86 -5.42 2.75 8.73
C PHE A 86 -5.80 4.10 9.34
N PHE A 87 -6.62 4.08 10.39
CA PHE A 87 -7.11 5.29 11.06
C PHE A 87 -5.96 6.13 11.61
N SER A 88 -5.03 5.52 12.33
CA SER A 88 -3.92 6.24 12.99
C SER A 88 -2.92 6.88 12.00
N ALA A 89 -2.84 6.37 10.76
CA ALA A 89 -1.99 6.95 9.72
C ALA A 89 -2.62 8.14 8.98
N CYS A 90 -3.94 8.22 8.93
CA CYS A 90 -4.65 9.17 8.06
C CYS A 90 -4.72 10.65 8.53
N PRO A 91 -4.52 11.04 9.81
CA PRO A 91 -4.61 12.44 10.21
C PRO A 91 -3.75 13.35 9.33
N GLY A 92 -4.36 14.44 8.83
CA GLY A 92 -3.71 15.41 7.95
C GLY A 92 -3.51 14.95 6.49
N ALA A 93 -4.07 13.80 6.09
CA ALA A 93 -4.09 13.37 4.70
C ALA A 93 -5.41 13.77 4.01
N ASP A 94 -5.33 14.06 2.71
CA ASP A 94 -6.49 14.36 1.86
C ASP A 94 -7.06 13.08 1.23
N ILE A 95 -6.20 12.10 0.95
CA ILE A 95 -6.57 10.85 0.30
C ILE A 95 -5.63 9.70 0.73
N ALA A 96 -6.20 8.51 0.89
CA ALA A 96 -5.45 7.28 1.10
C ALA A 96 -5.37 6.45 -0.19
N VAL A 97 -4.17 6.02 -0.56
CA VAL A 97 -3.92 5.11 -1.69
C VAL A 97 -3.34 3.82 -1.16
N ILE A 98 -3.99 2.71 -1.47
CA ILE A 98 -3.69 1.39 -0.93
C ILE A 98 -3.27 0.48 -2.07
N GLU A 99 -2.02 0.02 -2.06
CA GLU A 99 -1.54 -0.97 -3.02
C GLU A 99 -1.88 -2.39 -2.57
N GLY A 100 -2.51 -3.15 -3.45
CA GLY A 100 -2.84 -4.56 -3.24
C GLY A 100 -1.64 -5.49 -3.34
N VAL A 101 -1.85 -6.72 -2.92
CA VAL A 101 -0.88 -7.82 -3.00
C VAL A 101 -1.40 -8.89 -3.97
N MET A 102 -0.50 -9.60 -4.66
CA MET A 102 -0.83 -10.72 -5.58
C MET A 102 -2.00 -10.39 -6.52
N GLY A 103 -2.88 -11.32 -6.81
CA GLY A 103 -4.16 -11.08 -7.45
C GLY A 103 -5.21 -10.59 -6.44
N MET A 104 -6.27 -9.95 -6.94
CA MET A 104 -7.32 -9.30 -6.14
C MET A 104 -7.93 -10.25 -5.09
N TYR A 105 -8.12 -11.50 -5.44
CA TYR A 105 -8.75 -12.54 -4.60
C TYR A 105 -7.75 -13.54 -4.01
N ASP A 106 -6.46 -13.40 -4.32
CA ASP A 106 -5.43 -14.29 -3.80
C ASP A 106 -5.11 -13.93 -2.35
N GLY A 107 -5.40 -14.84 -1.43
CA GLY A 107 -5.18 -14.69 0.02
C GLY A 107 -4.40 -15.86 0.60
N LEU A 108 -4.32 -15.91 1.92
CA LEU A 108 -3.66 -16.99 2.66
C LEU A 108 -4.48 -18.28 2.59
N ASP A 109 -5.79 -18.17 2.79
CA ASP A 109 -6.75 -19.27 2.70
C ASP A 109 -7.98 -18.72 1.99
N SER A 110 -8.24 -19.23 0.78
CA SER A 110 -9.27 -18.67 -0.10
C SER A 110 -9.06 -17.15 -0.27
N THR A 111 -10.03 -16.32 0.13
CA THR A 111 -9.94 -14.86 0.01
C THR A 111 -9.44 -14.15 1.27
N TYR A 112 -9.24 -14.84 2.39
CA TYR A 112 -8.76 -14.25 3.64
C TYR A 112 -7.36 -13.66 3.48
N GLY A 113 -7.17 -12.41 3.87
CA GLY A 113 -5.91 -11.67 3.68
C GLY A 113 -5.69 -11.16 2.26
N SER A 114 -6.62 -11.41 1.33
CA SER A 114 -6.54 -10.90 -0.04
C SER A 114 -6.75 -9.39 -0.12
N THR A 115 -6.44 -8.82 -1.27
CA THR A 115 -6.72 -7.41 -1.59
C THR A 115 -8.22 -7.10 -1.48
N ALA A 116 -9.08 -7.99 -1.96
CA ALA A 116 -10.53 -7.85 -1.87
C ALA A 116 -11.01 -7.84 -0.40
N HIS A 117 -10.46 -8.71 0.44
CA HIS A 117 -10.80 -8.76 1.87
C HIS A 117 -10.49 -7.44 2.58
N ILE A 118 -9.29 -6.90 2.41
CA ILE A 118 -8.91 -5.61 3.02
C ILE A 118 -9.76 -4.47 2.46
N ALA A 119 -10.06 -4.47 1.16
CA ALA A 119 -10.94 -3.46 0.56
C ALA A 119 -12.34 -3.47 1.19
N LYS A 120 -12.90 -4.66 1.52
CA LYS A 120 -14.17 -4.80 2.23
C LYS A 120 -14.11 -4.28 3.66
N ILE A 121 -13.08 -4.67 4.44
CA ILE A 121 -12.87 -4.17 5.82
C ILE A 121 -12.88 -2.64 5.84
N LEU A 122 -12.15 -2.03 4.91
CA LEU A 122 -12.02 -0.59 4.80
C LEU A 122 -13.18 0.06 4.01
N LYS A 123 -14.12 -0.71 3.46
CA LYS A 123 -15.17 -0.21 2.56
C LYS A 123 -14.60 0.68 1.45
N ALA A 124 -13.45 0.31 0.91
CA ALA A 124 -12.72 1.09 -0.06
C ALA A 124 -13.09 0.68 -1.48
N PRO A 125 -13.44 1.62 -2.38
CA PRO A 125 -13.54 1.35 -3.80
C PRO A 125 -12.22 0.79 -4.34
N LEU A 126 -12.32 -0.14 -5.29
CA LEU A 126 -11.19 -0.86 -5.84
C LEU A 126 -11.09 -0.64 -7.34
N LEU A 127 -9.89 -0.35 -7.84
CA LEU A 127 -9.56 -0.34 -9.26
C LEU A 127 -8.70 -1.56 -9.60
N LEU A 128 -9.15 -2.34 -10.59
CA LEU A 128 -8.47 -3.56 -11.02
C LEU A 128 -7.54 -3.28 -12.20
N VAL A 129 -6.27 -3.56 -12.04
CA VAL A 129 -5.27 -3.46 -13.10
C VAL A 129 -5.28 -4.74 -13.92
N ILE A 130 -5.55 -4.61 -15.22
CA ILE A 130 -5.58 -5.71 -16.18
C ILE A 130 -4.55 -5.47 -17.28
N PRO A 131 -3.52 -6.32 -17.43
CA PRO A 131 -2.61 -6.25 -18.56
C PRO A 131 -3.32 -6.77 -19.81
N VAL A 132 -3.47 -5.92 -20.82
CA VAL A 132 -4.28 -6.22 -22.03
C VAL A 132 -3.44 -6.61 -23.25
N HIS A 133 -2.16 -6.95 -23.06
CA HIS A 133 -1.33 -7.40 -24.17
C HIS A 133 -1.93 -8.62 -24.86
N GLY A 134 -2.23 -8.48 -26.15
CA GLY A 134 -2.84 -9.55 -26.96
C GLY A 134 -4.34 -9.77 -26.70
N MET A 135 -5.02 -8.84 -26.00
CA MET A 135 -6.46 -8.90 -25.72
C MET A 135 -7.22 -7.80 -26.48
N ALA A 136 -8.49 -8.06 -26.76
CA ALA A 136 -9.48 -7.09 -27.17
C ALA A 136 -10.73 -7.26 -26.27
N ASN A 137 -11.87 -7.62 -26.81
CA ASN A 137 -13.14 -7.79 -26.06
C ASN A 137 -13.06 -8.81 -24.91
N SER A 138 -12.11 -9.76 -24.92
CA SER A 138 -11.94 -10.74 -23.83
C SER A 138 -11.65 -10.08 -22.48
N VAL A 139 -11.14 -8.83 -22.46
CA VAL A 139 -10.92 -8.07 -21.22
C VAL A 139 -12.22 -7.83 -20.47
N HIS A 140 -13.34 -7.65 -21.17
CA HIS A 140 -14.66 -7.41 -20.54
C HIS A 140 -15.15 -8.66 -19.81
N ALA A 141 -14.89 -9.87 -20.36
CA ALA A 141 -15.21 -11.12 -19.67
C ALA A 141 -14.37 -11.29 -18.40
N ILE A 142 -13.08 -10.94 -18.43
CA ILE A 142 -12.21 -10.96 -17.28
C ILE A 142 -12.71 -9.96 -16.22
N ALA A 143 -12.94 -8.72 -16.58
CA ALA A 143 -13.41 -7.67 -15.67
C ALA A 143 -14.76 -8.04 -15.03
N SER A 144 -15.70 -8.56 -15.84
CA SER A 144 -17.00 -9.04 -15.37
C SER A 144 -16.86 -10.24 -14.43
N GLY A 145 -15.96 -11.18 -14.72
CA GLY A 145 -15.66 -12.30 -13.83
C GLY A 145 -15.19 -11.82 -12.45
N PHE A 146 -14.24 -10.89 -12.42
CA PHE A 146 -13.76 -10.30 -11.16
C PHE A 146 -14.83 -9.54 -10.41
N LYS A 147 -15.69 -8.79 -11.09
CA LYS A 147 -16.79 -8.04 -10.47
C LYS A 147 -17.82 -8.94 -9.83
N ASN A 148 -18.14 -10.07 -10.48
CA ASN A 148 -19.23 -10.96 -10.07
C ASN A 148 -18.74 -12.18 -9.25
N TYR A 149 -17.43 -12.32 -9.03
CA TYR A 149 -16.88 -13.45 -8.27
C TYR A 149 -17.36 -13.45 -6.82
N GLU A 150 -17.47 -12.27 -6.21
CA GLU A 150 -18.06 -12.10 -4.88
C GLU A 150 -19.22 -11.09 -4.93
N PRO A 151 -20.35 -11.37 -4.26
CA PRO A 151 -21.54 -10.49 -4.27
C PRO A 151 -21.24 -9.08 -3.76
N ASP A 152 -20.36 -8.94 -2.76
CA ASP A 152 -20.02 -7.69 -2.08
C ASP A 152 -18.73 -7.05 -2.62
N SER A 153 -18.40 -7.33 -3.88
CA SER A 153 -17.21 -6.77 -4.52
C SER A 153 -17.24 -5.25 -4.52
N THR A 154 -16.20 -4.63 -4.03
CA THR A 154 -16.01 -3.16 -4.05
C THR A 154 -15.40 -2.67 -5.37
N LEU A 155 -15.35 -3.50 -6.41
CA LEU A 155 -14.79 -3.16 -7.72
C LEU A 155 -15.56 -2.00 -8.36
N ALA A 156 -14.92 -0.83 -8.41
CA ALA A 156 -15.46 0.39 -9.00
C ALA A 156 -15.11 0.55 -10.48
N GLY A 157 -14.03 -0.09 -10.94
CA GLY A 157 -13.61 -0.04 -12.34
C GLY A 157 -12.25 -0.66 -12.59
N VAL A 158 -11.76 -0.45 -13.80
CA VAL A 158 -10.50 -1.05 -14.27
C VAL A 158 -9.51 0.00 -14.78
N ILE A 159 -8.22 -0.32 -14.70
CA ILE A 159 -7.13 0.35 -15.40
C ILE A 159 -6.49 -0.69 -16.33
N LEU A 160 -6.54 -0.41 -17.64
CA LEU A 160 -6.03 -1.31 -18.66
C LEU A 160 -4.55 -0.99 -18.93
N ASN A 161 -3.67 -1.92 -18.58
CA ASN A 161 -2.22 -1.76 -18.67
C ASN A 161 -1.66 -2.50 -19.88
N LYS A 162 -0.51 -2.05 -20.40
CA LYS A 162 0.17 -2.60 -21.59
C LYS A 162 -0.66 -2.49 -22.85
N VAL A 163 -1.35 -1.37 -23.03
CA VAL A 163 -2.09 -1.03 -24.25
C VAL A 163 -1.10 -0.83 -25.39
N GLY A 164 -1.35 -1.47 -26.54
CA GLY A 164 -0.38 -1.52 -27.63
C GLY A 164 -0.41 -0.31 -28.59
N SER A 165 -1.56 0.36 -28.74
CA SER A 165 -1.74 1.51 -29.65
C SER A 165 -3.04 2.26 -29.35
N PRO A 166 -3.24 3.49 -29.88
CA PRO A 166 -4.53 4.20 -29.80
C PRO A 166 -5.70 3.39 -30.34
N ARG A 167 -5.52 2.72 -31.49
CA ARG A 167 -6.56 1.83 -32.07
C ARG A 167 -6.88 0.66 -31.12
N HIS A 168 -5.90 0.13 -30.44
CA HIS A 168 -6.13 -0.91 -29.43
C HIS A 168 -6.97 -0.36 -28.27
N ALA A 169 -6.68 0.86 -27.80
CA ALA A 169 -7.49 1.51 -26.77
C ALA A 169 -8.96 1.68 -27.20
N ASP A 170 -9.21 2.04 -28.46
CA ASP A 170 -10.58 2.18 -28.99
C ASP A 170 -11.34 0.84 -29.01
N LEU A 171 -10.66 -0.25 -29.36
CA LEU A 171 -11.23 -1.61 -29.29
C LEU A 171 -11.57 -2.01 -27.86
N LEU A 172 -10.73 -1.62 -26.89
CA LEU A 172 -10.94 -1.93 -25.47
C LEU A 172 -12.06 -1.09 -24.84
N ARG A 173 -12.38 0.09 -25.39
CA ARG A 173 -13.51 0.92 -24.94
C ARG A 173 -14.86 0.38 -25.40
N ALA A 174 -14.89 -0.25 -26.56
CA ALA A 174 -16.13 -0.74 -27.16
C ALA A 174 -16.75 -1.88 -26.33
N GLY A 175 -18.01 -1.72 -25.90
CA GLY A 175 -18.75 -2.74 -25.15
C GLY A 175 -18.36 -2.89 -23.69
N ALA A 176 -17.72 -1.90 -23.09
CA ALA A 176 -17.33 -1.93 -21.68
C ALA A 176 -18.53 -1.67 -20.76
N ASP A 177 -18.89 -2.66 -19.94
CA ASP A 177 -19.93 -2.56 -18.90
C ASP A 177 -19.37 -2.08 -17.55
N ILE A 178 -18.04 -2.11 -17.40
CA ILE A 178 -17.34 -1.69 -16.20
C ILE A 178 -16.56 -0.41 -16.49
N PRO A 179 -16.62 0.62 -15.63
CA PRO A 179 -15.90 1.88 -15.85
C PRO A 179 -14.40 1.65 -16.06
N GLN A 180 -13.84 2.32 -17.06
CA GLN A 180 -12.42 2.25 -17.41
C GLN A 180 -11.77 3.59 -17.07
N PHE A 181 -10.85 3.59 -16.10
CA PHE A 181 -10.20 4.78 -15.56
C PHE A 181 -8.82 5.06 -16.14
N GLY A 182 -8.33 4.19 -17.01
CA GLY A 182 -7.05 4.42 -17.66
C GLY A 182 -6.70 3.39 -18.72
N PHE A 183 -5.87 3.85 -19.68
CA PHE A 183 -5.33 3.08 -20.80
C PHE A 183 -3.82 3.30 -20.83
N VAL A 184 -3.10 2.60 -19.97
CA VAL A 184 -1.66 2.77 -19.79
C VAL A 184 -0.92 2.03 -20.90
N PRO A 185 -0.13 2.72 -21.74
CA PRO A 185 0.59 2.10 -22.84
C PRO A 185 1.66 1.13 -22.33
N LYS A 186 2.07 0.22 -23.21
CA LYS A 186 3.24 -0.63 -22.94
C LYS A 186 4.50 0.25 -23.00
N ASP A 187 4.99 0.65 -21.86
CA ASP A 187 6.24 1.38 -21.72
C ASP A 187 7.33 0.46 -21.17
N THR A 188 8.48 0.44 -21.83
CA THR A 188 9.65 -0.32 -21.40
C THR A 188 10.66 0.52 -20.62
N SER A 189 10.46 1.84 -20.57
CA SER A 189 11.38 2.76 -19.89
C SER A 189 11.29 2.69 -18.36
N PHE A 190 10.13 2.29 -17.82
CA PHE A 190 9.89 2.16 -16.38
C PHE A 190 10.11 0.73 -15.86
N HIS A 191 11.04 -0.02 -16.44
CA HIS A 191 11.45 -1.27 -15.81
C HIS A 191 12.11 -1.00 -14.47
N THR A 192 11.49 -1.48 -13.39
CA THR A 192 12.17 -1.57 -12.10
C THR A 192 13.36 -2.50 -12.30
N MET A 193 14.57 -1.94 -12.25
CA MET A 193 15.79 -2.74 -12.39
C MET A 193 15.80 -3.77 -11.25
N SER A 194 15.74 -5.03 -11.62
CA SER A 194 15.97 -6.12 -10.67
C SER A 194 17.47 -6.23 -10.39
N ARG A 195 17.90 -5.75 -9.24
CA ARG A 195 19.23 -6.12 -8.69
C ARG A 195 19.02 -7.31 -7.76
N HIS A 196 19.98 -8.24 -7.71
CA HIS A 196 20.00 -9.40 -6.82
C HIS A 196 18.64 -9.72 -6.17
N LEU A 197 17.82 -10.55 -6.81
CA LEU A 197 16.45 -10.87 -6.43
C LEU A 197 15.38 -9.77 -6.67
N GLY A 198 15.68 -8.69 -7.39
CA GLY A 198 14.67 -7.70 -7.78
C GLY A 198 14.31 -6.65 -6.73
N LEU A 199 15.08 -6.52 -5.66
CA LEU A 199 14.68 -5.78 -4.47
C LEU A 199 15.61 -4.56 -4.27
N ILE A 200 15.17 -3.38 -4.71
CA ILE A 200 15.83 -2.09 -4.44
C ILE A 200 14.92 -1.29 -3.52
N MET A 201 15.46 -0.87 -2.38
CA MET A 201 14.75 0.02 -1.45
C MET A 201 14.51 1.40 -2.06
N GLY A 202 13.43 2.06 -1.64
CA GLY A 202 13.06 3.38 -2.15
C GLY A 202 14.14 4.44 -1.98
N GLU A 203 14.92 4.34 -0.92
CA GLU A 203 16.01 5.26 -0.59
C GLU A 203 17.19 5.16 -1.57
N GLU A 204 17.42 3.99 -2.17
CA GLU A 204 18.50 3.72 -3.12
C GLU A 204 18.15 4.13 -4.57
N LYS A 205 16.88 4.50 -4.83
CA LYS A 205 16.39 4.71 -6.19
C LYS A 205 16.63 6.14 -6.69
N THR A 206 17.28 6.24 -7.85
CA THR A 206 17.53 7.51 -8.56
C THR A 206 16.59 7.75 -9.76
N THR A 207 15.73 6.78 -10.12
CA THR A 207 14.87 6.91 -11.31
C THR A 207 13.55 7.61 -10.99
N ASP A 208 13.06 8.40 -11.95
CA ASP A 208 11.80 9.11 -11.86
C ASP A 208 10.61 8.15 -11.77
N GLU A 209 9.55 8.58 -11.09
CA GLU A 209 8.28 7.87 -11.05
C GLU A 209 7.50 8.09 -12.36
N PRO A 210 6.63 7.16 -12.79
CA PRO A 210 5.87 7.29 -14.04
C PRO A 210 4.72 8.29 -13.94
N VAL A 211 4.98 9.50 -13.41
CA VAL A 211 3.95 10.50 -13.13
C VAL A 211 3.27 10.96 -14.40
N THR A 212 4.04 11.44 -15.39
CA THR A 212 3.52 11.96 -16.65
C THR A 212 2.76 10.87 -17.41
N LEU A 213 3.32 9.66 -17.47
CA LEU A 213 2.64 8.52 -18.10
C LEU A 213 1.25 8.28 -17.47
N ILE A 214 1.15 8.28 -16.15
CA ILE A 214 -0.12 8.02 -15.46
C ILE A 214 -1.09 9.21 -15.61
N GLU A 215 -0.62 10.45 -15.59
CA GLU A 215 -1.48 11.62 -15.79
C GLU A 215 -2.05 11.70 -17.21
N GLU A 216 -1.29 11.28 -18.21
CA GLU A 216 -1.74 11.26 -19.62
C GLU A 216 -2.62 10.05 -19.94
N SER A 217 -2.46 8.95 -19.17
CA SER A 217 -3.13 7.68 -19.47
C SER A 217 -4.33 7.37 -18.57
N CYS A 218 -4.52 8.10 -17.45
CA CYS A 218 -5.55 7.83 -16.47
C CYS A 218 -6.40 9.05 -16.14
N GLU A 219 -7.68 8.81 -15.90
CA GLU A 219 -8.68 9.82 -15.51
C GLU A 219 -8.56 10.17 -14.00
N ILE A 220 -7.47 10.86 -13.62
CA ILE A 220 -7.13 11.11 -12.20
C ILE A 220 -8.27 11.78 -11.44
N SER A 221 -8.99 12.73 -12.05
CA SER A 221 -10.11 13.42 -11.42
C SER A 221 -11.26 12.48 -11.09
N GLU A 222 -11.54 11.52 -12.00
CA GLU A 222 -12.57 10.49 -11.77
C GLU A 222 -12.11 9.48 -10.70
N ILE A 223 -10.84 9.13 -10.66
CA ILE A 223 -10.27 8.28 -9.59
C ILE A 223 -10.44 8.97 -8.23
N ILE A 224 -10.18 10.27 -8.11
CA ILE A 224 -10.42 11.05 -6.89
C ILE A 224 -11.91 11.02 -6.53
N ARG A 225 -12.82 11.20 -7.51
CA ARG A 225 -14.26 11.16 -7.29
C ARG A 225 -14.70 9.79 -6.75
N VAL A 226 -14.19 8.70 -7.31
CA VAL A 226 -14.44 7.33 -6.82
C VAL A 226 -13.89 7.14 -5.41
N ALA A 227 -12.65 7.58 -5.14
CA ALA A 227 -12.07 7.51 -3.81
C ALA A 227 -12.91 8.26 -2.76
N SER A 228 -13.48 9.41 -3.16
CA SER A 228 -14.34 10.25 -2.29
C SER A 228 -15.73 9.64 -2.04
N SER A 229 -16.16 8.66 -2.84
CA SER A 229 -17.41 7.94 -2.63
C SER A 229 -17.34 6.86 -1.55
N ALA A 230 -16.16 6.59 -1.02
CA ALA A 230 -15.96 5.59 0.03
C ALA A 230 -16.78 5.94 1.28
N PRO A 231 -17.66 5.03 1.78
CA PRO A 231 -18.50 5.31 2.93
C PRO A 231 -17.71 5.32 4.24
N PRO A 232 -18.20 5.99 5.30
CA PRO A 232 -17.52 5.99 6.60
C PRO A 232 -17.28 4.58 7.15
N ILE A 233 -16.16 4.40 7.84
CA ILE A 233 -15.85 3.21 8.62
C ILE A 233 -16.04 3.48 10.12
N ASN A 234 -16.37 2.45 10.88
CA ASN A 234 -16.43 2.53 12.34
C ASN A 234 -15.06 2.17 12.91
N VAL A 235 -14.55 3.01 13.79
CA VAL A 235 -13.26 2.81 14.47
C VAL A 235 -13.53 2.71 15.96
N HIS A 236 -13.02 1.66 16.59
CA HIS A 236 -13.03 1.51 18.04
C HIS A 236 -11.77 2.13 18.62
N LEU A 237 -11.92 3.26 19.30
CA LEU A 237 -10.79 3.92 19.98
C LEU A 237 -10.58 3.26 21.33
N HIS A 238 -9.47 2.55 21.48
CA HIS A 238 -9.01 2.12 22.77
C HIS A 238 -8.39 3.32 23.50
N LYS A 239 -8.71 3.45 24.80
CA LYS A 239 -8.12 4.49 25.62
C LYS A 239 -6.62 4.24 25.73
N GLU A 240 -5.80 5.16 25.24
CA GLU A 240 -4.36 5.06 25.41
C GLU A 240 -4.05 5.02 26.92
N SER A 241 -3.46 3.92 27.35
CA SER A 241 -2.88 3.88 28.69
C SER A 241 -1.58 4.68 28.61
N THR A 242 -1.51 5.81 29.29
CA THR A 242 -0.26 6.53 29.49
C THR A 242 0.65 5.71 30.42
N LEU A 243 1.30 4.71 29.84
CA LEU A 243 2.33 3.98 30.55
C LEU A 243 3.57 4.90 30.65
N SER A 244 4.09 5.07 31.86
CA SER A 244 5.37 5.76 32.03
C SER A 244 6.46 4.99 31.30
N CYS A 245 7.34 5.70 30.59
CA CYS A 245 8.53 5.10 29.97
C CYS A 245 9.33 4.30 31.00
N LYS A 246 9.45 2.99 30.76
CA LYS A 246 10.14 2.07 31.68
C LYS A 246 11.33 1.38 31.06
N VAL A 247 11.40 1.36 29.73
CA VAL A 247 12.41 0.61 28.97
C VAL A 247 12.83 1.43 27.76
N THR A 248 14.14 1.50 27.53
CA THR A 248 14.73 2.09 26.32
C THR A 248 15.15 0.99 25.36
N ILE A 249 14.65 1.00 24.11
CA ILE A 249 14.95 0.02 23.09
C ILE A 249 15.74 0.66 21.98
N GLY A 250 16.94 0.16 21.72
CA GLY A 250 17.74 0.50 20.54
C GLY A 250 17.18 -0.22 19.31
N VAL A 251 16.75 0.52 18.30
CA VAL A 251 16.24 -0.03 17.04
C VAL A 251 17.30 0.17 15.97
N ALA A 252 17.85 -0.92 15.45
CA ALA A 252 18.79 -0.88 14.33
C ALA A 252 18.06 -0.36 13.09
N LYS A 253 18.57 0.70 12.45
CA LYS A 253 17.91 1.28 11.28
C LYS A 253 18.93 1.87 10.31
N ASP A 254 19.25 1.10 9.29
CA ASP A 254 20.16 1.44 8.20
C ASP A 254 19.87 0.53 6.98
N PRO A 255 20.63 0.59 5.88
CA PRO A 255 20.42 -0.30 4.74
C PRO A 255 20.54 -1.79 5.05
N ALA A 256 21.28 -2.20 6.09
CA ALA A 256 21.38 -3.58 6.51
C ALA A 256 20.14 -4.03 7.30
N PHE A 257 19.54 -3.14 8.08
CA PHE A 257 18.38 -3.41 8.94
C PHE A 257 17.24 -2.42 8.63
N CYS A 258 16.45 -2.70 7.60
CA CYS A 258 15.44 -1.78 7.07
C CYS A 258 14.01 -2.35 7.06
N PHE A 259 13.78 -3.60 7.46
CA PHE A 259 12.48 -4.24 7.42
C PHE A 259 11.75 -4.13 8.75
N TYR A 260 10.93 -3.08 8.85
CA TYR A 260 10.10 -2.80 10.02
C TYR A 260 8.67 -2.47 9.58
N TYR A 261 7.69 -3.01 10.31
CA TYR A 261 6.34 -2.45 10.26
C TYR A 261 6.29 -1.23 11.18
N GLN A 262 5.89 -0.09 10.63
CA GLN A 262 5.74 1.14 11.42
C GLN A 262 4.77 0.95 12.59
N HIS A 263 3.71 0.17 12.37
CA HIS A 263 2.73 -0.15 13.42
C HIS A 263 3.38 -0.86 14.62
N ASN A 264 4.32 -1.77 14.38
CA ASN A 264 5.02 -2.47 15.47
C ASN A 264 5.87 -1.52 16.31
N LEU A 265 6.56 -0.57 15.67
CA LEU A 265 7.36 0.43 16.38
C LEU A 265 6.46 1.32 17.25
N GLU A 266 5.35 1.79 16.71
CA GLU A 266 4.36 2.59 17.46
C GLU A 266 3.71 1.79 18.60
N MET A 267 3.47 0.50 18.44
CA MET A 267 2.96 -0.36 19.51
C MET A 267 3.95 -0.48 20.67
N LEU A 268 5.26 -0.57 20.40
CA LEU A 268 6.28 -0.54 21.44
C LEU A 268 6.26 0.79 22.21
N GLU A 269 6.17 1.94 21.49
CA GLU A 269 6.08 3.26 22.12
C GLU A 269 4.81 3.40 22.97
N ARG A 270 3.66 2.98 22.44
CA ARG A 270 2.38 2.97 23.19
C ARG A 270 2.42 2.06 24.42
N SER A 271 3.23 0.99 24.36
CA SER A 271 3.47 0.09 25.50
C SER A 271 4.44 0.66 26.53
N GLY A 272 4.91 1.92 26.35
CA GLY A 272 5.79 2.63 27.28
C GLY A 272 7.28 2.42 27.01
N ALA A 273 7.68 1.96 25.82
CA ALA A 273 9.07 1.94 25.41
C ALA A 273 9.49 3.30 24.81
N LYS A 274 10.73 3.69 25.09
CA LYS A 274 11.42 4.76 24.36
C LYS A 274 12.28 4.14 23.28
N LEU A 275 12.05 4.48 22.01
CA LEU A 275 12.85 3.98 20.90
C LEU A 275 14.02 4.93 20.61
N VAL A 276 15.22 4.34 20.47
CA VAL A 276 16.45 5.03 20.08
C VAL A 276 16.96 4.35 18.83
N TYR A 277 16.94 5.05 17.70
CA TYR A 277 17.41 4.53 16.43
C TYR A 277 18.95 4.65 16.33
N PHE A 278 19.61 3.61 15.82
CA PHE A 278 21.04 3.61 15.57
C PHE A 278 21.36 2.80 14.31
N SER A 279 22.50 3.09 13.67
CA SER A 279 23.01 2.34 12.53
C SER A 279 24.09 1.37 13.00
N PRO A 280 23.87 0.05 12.99
CA PRO A 280 24.94 -0.92 13.22
C PRO A 280 26.17 -0.76 12.32
N MET A 281 25.99 -0.18 11.11
CA MET A 281 27.07 0.07 10.15
C MET A 281 27.93 1.30 10.48
N GLN A 282 27.43 2.25 11.28
CA GLN A 282 28.08 3.57 11.47
C GLN A 282 28.22 3.96 12.93
N ASP A 283 27.31 3.51 13.79
CA ASP A 283 27.22 3.93 15.18
C ASP A 283 27.80 2.88 16.11
N HIS A 284 28.26 3.33 17.27
CA HIS A 284 28.51 2.41 18.39
C HIS A 284 27.19 1.94 18.98
N LYS A 285 27.23 0.74 19.62
CA LYS A 285 26.09 0.21 20.35
C LYS A 285 25.57 1.27 21.35
N PRO A 286 24.29 1.66 21.27
CA PRO A 286 23.72 2.62 22.20
C PRO A 286 23.60 2.02 23.61
N ASP A 287 23.63 2.89 24.63
CA ASP A 287 23.33 2.50 26.02
C ASP A 287 21.81 2.41 26.20
N VAL A 288 21.27 1.21 26.09
CA VAL A 288 19.84 0.90 26.09
C VAL A 288 19.57 -0.42 26.83
N ASP A 289 18.33 -0.60 27.30
CA ASP A 289 17.93 -1.80 28.04
C ASP A 289 17.77 -3.03 27.12
N ALA A 290 17.39 -2.83 25.85
CA ALA A 290 17.20 -3.88 24.86
C ALA A 290 17.54 -3.40 23.46
N ILE A 291 17.83 -4.34 22.55
CA ILE A 291 18.06 -4.07 21.13
C ILE A 291 17.04 -4.81 20.29
N TYR A 292 16.45 -4.12 19.33
CA TYR A 292 15.60 -4.68 18.29
C TYR A 292 16.31 -4.61 16.94
N LEU A 293 16.72 -5.77 16.44
CA LEU A 293 17.26 -5.96 15.09
C LEU A 293 16.12 -6.46 14.21
N GLY A 294 15.68 -5.67 13.27
CA GLY A 294 14.69 -6.05 12.27
C GLY A 294 15.29 -6.92 11.17
N GLY A 295 14.49 -7.19 10.14
CA GLY A 295 14.98 -7.77 8.90
C GLY A 295 15.67 -6.73 8.02
N GLY A 296 16.22 -7.19 6.89
CA GLY A 296 16.92 -6.35 5.92
C GLY A 296 17.83 -7.19 5.04
N TYR A 297 18.96 -6.61 4.66
CA TYR A 297 19.99 -7.23 3.82
C TYR A 297 21.38 -7.21 4.50
N PRO A 298 21.52 -7.69 5.75
CA PRO A 298 22.82 -7.65 6.43
C PRO A 298 23.93 -8.38 5.68
N GLU A 299 23.59 -9.42 4.90
CA GLU A 299 24.53 -10.16 4.06
C GLU A 299 25.16 -9.32 2.95
N LEU A 300 24.48 -8.26 2.50
CA LEU A 300 25.02 -7.33 1.50
C LEU A 300 25.96 -6.28 2.11
N HIS A 301 25.97 -6.16 3.43
CA HIS A 301 26.73 -5.17 4.19
C HIS A 301 27.66 -5.79 5.24
N ALA A 302 28.00 -7.08 5.07
CA ALA A 302 28.79 -7.83 6.05
C ALA A 302 30.12 -7.15 6.41
N GLU A 303 30.85 -6.62 5.40
CA GLU A 303 32.13 -5.92 5.61
C GLU A 303 32.00 -4.64 6.45
N MET A 304 30.81 -4.03 6.50
CA MET A 304 30.56 -2.81 7.28
C MET A 304 30.01 -3.11 8.68
N LEU A 305 29.59 -4.35 8.90
CA LEU A 305 29.05 -4.81 10.18
C LEU A 305 30.09 -5.52 11.05
N GLU A 306 31.29 -5.81 10.50
CA GLU A 306 32.44 -6.32 11.23
C GLU A 306 33.16 -5.20 12.01
#